data_7567847b482b8bf02a25e84cfe49850b
#
_entry.id   7567847b482b8bf02a25e84cfe49850b
#
_cell.length_a   1.000
_cell.length_b   1.000
_cell.length_c   1.000
_cell.angle_alpha   90.00
_cell.angle_beta   90.00
_cell.angle_gamma   90.00
#
_symmetry.space_group_name_H-M   'P 1'
#
loop_
_entity.id
_entity.type
_entity.pdbx_description
1 polymer ?
#
loop_
_entity_poly.entity_id
_entity_poly.type
_entity_poly.pdbx_seq_one_letter_code
_entity_poly.pdbx_strand_id
1 'polypeptide(L)'
;SRFFPSTNAMLASMSQSDFSKELILLKGAPDFEFVRIIELLEARQHETVLEVNLDALVHNFNFYRSRLNPDTRIVCMLKAFGYGAGSYELAKTLQQQGASYIAVAAHDEGVALREAGITMPIMVLNPKVVNYKALFDYRLEPEVFSFDMLNEIVREAKKFGVKDYPIHVKIDTGMH
;
A
#
# COMPACT_ATOMS: atom_id res chain seq x y z
N SER A 1 4.23 -42.81 11.99
CA SER A 1 4.94 -41.52 12.04
C SER A 1 5.84 -41.42 10.84
N ARG A 2 5.84 -40.26 10.17
CA ARG A 2 6.75 -39.94 9.06
C ARG A 2 7.69 -38.83 9.55
N PHE A 3 8.97 -38.93 9.21
CA PHE A 3 9.98 -37.92 9.53
C PHE A 3 10.52 -37.34 8.23
N PHE A 4 10.68 -36.04 8.19
CA PHE A 4 11.22 -35.33 7.06
C PHE A 4 12.41 -34.48 7.51
N PRO A 5 13.51 -34.44 6.74
CA PRO A 5 14.71 -33.70 7.12
C PRO A 5 14.52 -32.17 6.99
N SER A 6 13.49 -31.72 6.26
CA SER A 6 13.15 -30.29 6.07
C SER A 6 11.70 -30.14 5.64
N THR A 7 11.16 -28.92 5.76
CA THR A 7 9.85 -28.53 5.24
C THR A 7 9.77 -28.76 3.71
N ASN A 8 10.84 -28.49 2.97
CA ASN A 8 10.88 -28.76 1.53
C ASN A 8 10.71 -30.24 1.19
N ALA A 9 11.38 -31.12 1.95
CA ALA A 9 11.25 -32.57 1.76
C ALA A 9 9.83 -33.07 2.09
N MET A 10 9.20 -32.48 3.09
CA MET A 10 7.81 -32.76 3.43
C MET A 10 6.88 -32.32 2.31
N LEU A 11 6.96 -31.07 1.85
CA LEU A 11 6.12 -30.51 0.79
C LEU A 11 6.24 -31.28 -0.54
N ALA A 12 7.44 -31.78 -0.86
CA ALA A 12 7.67 -32.59 -2.05
C ALA A 12 7.05 -34.00 -1.98
N SER A 13 6.75 -34.49 -0.79
CA SER A 13 6.29 -35.87 -0.56
C SER A 13 4.81 -35.98 -0.15
N MET A 14 4.15 -34.88 0.12
CA MET A 14 2.77 -34.81 0.60
C MET A 14 1.92 -33.99 -0.35
N SER A 15 0.65 -34.32 -0.45
CA SER A 15 -0.36 -33.58 -1.19
C SER A 15 -1.54 -33.26 -0.28
N GLN A 16 -2.37 -32.30 -0.71
CA GLN A 16 -3.60 -31.96 0.01
C GLN A 16 -4.53 -33.17 0.21
N SER A 17 -4.53 -34.10 -0.75
CA SER A 17 -5.35 -35.32 -0.69
C SER A 17 -4.94 -36.31 0.40
N ASP A 18 -3.74 -36.17 0.98
CA ASP A 18 -3.28 -37.01 2.09
C ASP A 18 -4.02 -36.68 3.41
N PHE A 19 -4.76 -35.56 3.44
CA PHE A 19 -5.50 -35.08 4.60
C PHE A 19 -6.96 -34.82 4.21
N SER A 20 -7.88 -35.54 4.84
CA SER A 20 -9.31 -35.38 4.59
C SER A 20 -10.10 -35.41 5.88
N LYS A 21 -10.85 -34.33 6.16
CA LYS A 21 -11.72 -34.21 7.35
C LYS A 21 -10.96 -34.34 8.69
N GLU A 22 -9.72 -33.89 8.74
CA GLU A 22 -8.86 -33.98 9.91
C GLU A 22 -8.59 -32.57 10.50
N LEU A 23 -8.40 -32.52 11.80
CA LEU A 23 -7.88 -31.34 12.48
C LEU A 23 -6.36 -31.42 12.53
N ILE A 24 -5.66 -30.51 11.88
CA ILE A 24 -4.21 -30.50 11.77
C ILE A 24 -3.63 -29.43 12.69
N LEU A 25 -2.80 -29.83 13.65
CA LEU A 25 -2.04 -28.93 14.49
C LEU A 25 -0.61 -28.80 13.96
N LEU A 26 -0.23 -27.63 13.51
CA LEU A 26 1.14 -27.28 13.14
C LEU A 26 1.81 -26.58 14.32
N LYS A 27 2.91 -27.17 14.85
CA LYS A 27 3.67 -26.61 15.96
C LYS A 27 5.17 -26.73 15.70
N GLY A 28 5.88 -25.61 15.75
CA GLY A 28 7.33 -25.57 15.59
C GLY A 28 7.89 -24.15 15.65
N ALA A 29 9.21 -24.04 15.52
CA ALA A 29 9.89 -22.75 15.45
C ALA A 29 9.62 -22.05 14.10
N PRO A 30 9.74 -20.71 14.04
CA PRO A 30 9.55 -19.91 12.81
C PRO A 30 10.41 -20.39 11.63
N ASP A 31 11.60 -20.91 11.90
CA ASP A 31 12.56 -21.38 10.88
C ASP A 31 12.02 -22.56 10.04
N PHE A 32 10.96 -23.22 10.49
CA PHE A 32 10.32 -24.30 9.73
C PHE A 32 9.34 -23.81 8.66
N GLU A 33 9.11 -22.50 8.53
CA GLU A 33 8.26 -21.91 7.49
C GLU A 33 6.90 -22.60 7.31
N PHE A 34 6.22 -22.91 8.42
CA PHE A 34 4.95 -23.66 8.41
C PHE A 34 3.82 -22.97 7.64
N VAL A 35 3.95 -21.71 7.34
CA VAL A 35 3.03 -20.98 6.43
C VAL A 35 2.94 -21.71 5.08
N ARG A 36 4.03 -22.22 4.54
CA ARG A 36 4.06 -23.00 3.29
C ARG A 36 3.30 -24.33 3.36
N ILE A 37 3.25 -24.91 4.56
CA ILE A 37 2.44 -26.14 4.80
C ILE A 37 0.95 -25.76 4.86
N ILE A 38 0.62 -24.63 5.48
CA ILE A 38 -0.76 -24.10 5.51
C ILE A 38 -1.25 -23.86 4.10
N GLU A 39 -0.45 -23.19 3.26
CA GLU A 39 -0.76 -22.94 1.85
C GLU A 39 -1.02 -24.21 1.04
N LEU A 40 -0.27 -25.31 1.32
CA LEU A 40 -0.52 -26.60 0.70
C LEU A 40 -1.83 -27.24 1.17
N LEU A 41 -2.18 -27.06 2.45
CA LEU A 41 -3.34 -27.71 3.08
C LEU A 41 -4.63 -26.92 2.90
N GLU A 42 -4.55 -25.61 2.63
CA GLU A 42 -5.73 -24.78 2.34
C GLU A 42 -6.43 -25.30 1.09
N ALA A 43 -7.63 -25.83 1.28
CA ALA A 43 -8.51 -26.18 0.16
C ALA A 43 -8.99 -24.88 -0.51
N ARG A 44 -8.35 -24.48 -1.59
CA ARG A 44 -8.84 -23.41 -2.45
C ARG A 44 -10.11 -23.88 -3.15
N GLN A 45 -11.26 -23.78 -2.46
CA GLN A 45 -12.56 -24.18 -3.02
C GLN A 45 -13.08 -23.17 -4.04
N HIS A 46 -12.65 -21.91 -3.94
CA HIS A 46 -12.98 -20.86 -4.91
C HIS A 46 -11.80 -19.89 -5.01
N GLU A 47 -11.20 -19.82 -6.16
CA GLU A 47 -10.22 -18.78 -6.46
C GLU A 47 -10.99 -17.58 -7.05
N THR A 48 -11.27 -16.60 -6.19
CA THR A 48 -11.75 -15.30 -6.68
C THR A 48 -10.52 -14.52 -7.14
N VAL A 49 -10.41 -14.33 -8.45
CA VAL A 49 -9.33 -13.57 -9.07
C VAL A 49 -9.83 -12.16 -9.36
N LEU A 50 -9.13 -11.15 -8.86
CA LEU A 50 -9.32 -9.77 -9.27
C LEU A 50 -8.30 -9.47 -10.38
N GLU A 51 -8.79 -9.36 -11.61
CA GLU A 51 -7.98 -8.94 -12.75
C GLU A 51 -8.02 -7.41 -12.90
N VAL A 52 -6.85 -6.78 -12.93
CA VAL A 52 -6.71 -5.34 -13.15
C VAL A 52 -6.07 -5.10 -14.51
N ASN A 53 -6.85 -4.49 -15.41
CA ASN A 53 -6.37 -4.11 -16.72
C ASN A 53 -5.70 -2.72 -16.66
N LEU A 54 -4.38 -2.68 -16.71
CA LEU A 54 -3.61 -1.42 -16.66
C LEU A 54 -3.79 -0.58 -17.92
N ASP A 55 -4.05 -1.15 -19.07
CA ASP A 55 -4.33 -0.40 -20.30
C ASP A 55 -5.67 0.34 -20.18
N ALA A 56 -6.67 -0.28 -19.56
CA ALA A 56 -7.93 0.37 -19.23
C ALA A 56 -7.75 1.53 -18.23
N LEU A 57 -6.86 1.36 -17.23
CA LEU A 57 -6.50 2.44 -16.32
C LEU A 57 -5.88 3.62 -17.09
N VAL A 58 -4.92 3.35 -17.95
CA VAL A 58 -4.26 4.37 -18.80
C VAL A 58 -5.27 5.06 -19.71
N HIS A 59 -6.17 4.29 -20.35
CA HIS A 59 -7.23 4.84 -21.18
C HIS A 59 -8.12 5.80 -20.37
N ASN A 60 -8.58 5.41 -19.19
CA ASN A 60 -9.42 6.22 -18.33
C ASN A 60 -8.70 7.49 -17.87
N PHE A 61 -7.44 7.37 -17.44
CA PHE A 61 -6.62 8.50 -17.04
C PHE A 61 -6.49 9.52 -18.20
N ASN A 62 -6.18 9.05 -19.41
CA ASN A 62 -6.03 9.90 -20.59
C ASN A 62 -7.37 10.51 -21.03
N PHE A 63 -8.48 9.79 -20.87
CA PHE A 63 -9.81 10.31 -21.14
C PHE A 63 -10.13 11.51 -20.26
N TYR A 64 -9.90 11.42 -18.94
CA TYR A 64 -10.10 12.57 -18.05
C TYR A 64 -9.12 13.69 -18.34
N ARG A 65 -7.83 13.38 -18.55
CA ARG A 65 -6.81 14.37 -18.87
C ARG A 65 -7.15 15.19 -20.13
N SER A 66 -7.69 14.55 -21.16
CA SER A 66 -8.05 15.22 -22.41
C SER A 66 -9.21 16.21 -22.28
N ARG A 67 -9.93 16.18 -21.17
CA ARG A 67 -11.07 17.08 -20.89
C ARG A 67 -10.72 18.23 -19.94
N LEU A 68 -9.49 18.25 -19.47
CA LEU A 68 -8.99 19.26 -18.55
C LEU A 68 -8.15 20.30 -19.31
N ASN A 69 -8.02 21.48 -18.71
CA ASN A 69 -7.07 22.45 -19.20
C ASN A 69 -5.63 21.90 -19.07
N PRO A 70 -4.71 22.27 -19.97
CA PRO A 70 -3.33 21.74 -19.95
C PRO A 70 -2.60 21.91 -18.61
N ASP A 71 -2.89 22.98 -17.88
CA ASP A 71 -2.28 23.30 -16.59
C ASP A 71 -2.94 22.61 -15.38
N THR A 72 -4.04 21.88 -15.60
CA THR A 72 -4.76 21.19 -14.53
C THR A 72 -3.97 19.97 -14.06
N ARG A 73 -3.66 19.93 -12.78
CA ARG A 73 -2.98 18.79 -12.15
C ARG A 73 -3.97 17.72 -11.74
N ILE A 74 -3.59 16.46 -11.95
CA ILE A 74 -4.43 15.31 -11.59
C ILE A 74 -3.82 14.60 -10.38
N VAL A 75 -4.64 14.45 -9.35
CA VAL A 75 -4.35 13.64 -8.16
C VAL A 75 -5.06 12.30 -8.28
N CYS A 76 -4.33 11.19 -8.19
CA CYS A 76 -4.89 9.84 -8.27
C CYS A 76 -4.95 9.21 -6.90
N MET A 77 -6.15 8.78 -6.47
CA MET A 77 -6.35 8.13 -5.17
C MET A 77 -6.01 6.64 -5.23
N LEU A 78 -5.10 6.18 -4.37
CA LEU A 78 -4.67 4.79 -4.25
C LEU A 78 -4.78 4.25 -2.81
N LYS A 79 -5.85 4.60 -2.11
CA LYS A 79 -6.10 4.08 -0.75
C LYS A 79 -6.46 2.60 -0.74
N ALA A 80 -6.40 1.98 0.44
CA ALA A 80 -6.77 0.58 0.67
C ALA A 80 -6.08 -0.39 -0.28
N PHE A 81 -4.74 -0.30 -0.36
CA PHE A 81 -3.92 -1.13 -1.24
C PHE A 81 -4.37 -1.07 -2.71
N GLY A 82 -4.65 0.14 -3.20
CA GLY A 82 -5.17 0.33 -4.56
C GLY A 82 -6.57 -0.27 -4.74
N TYR A 83 -7.41 -0.17 -3.70
CA TYR A 83 -8.74 -0.83 -3.66
C TYR A 83 -8.67 -2.35 -3.81
N GLY A 84 -7.60 -2.97 -3.31
CA GLY A 84 -7.35 -4.40 -3.41
C GLY A 84 -6.67 -4.84 -4.70
N ALA A 85 -6.40 -3.91 -5.62
CA ALA A 85 -5.82 -4.21 -6.93
C ALA A 85 -4.27 -4.22 -6.96
N GLY A 86 -3.62 -3.90 -5.83
CA GLY A 86 -2.18 -3.68 -5.76
C GLY A 86 -1.81 -2.23 -5.98
N SER A 87 -1.15 -1.61 -4.99
CA SER A 87 -0.84 -0.17 -5.07
C SER A 87 0.34 0.14 -5.98
N TYR A 88 1.33 -0.74 -6.04
CA TYR A 88 2.59 -0.46 -6.73
C TYR A 88 2.42 -0.37 -8.26
N GLU A 89 1.80 -1.37 -8.87
CA GLU A 89 1.59 -1.44 -10.32
C GLU A 89 0.75 -0.27 -10.81
N LEU A 90 -0.31 0.07 -10.06
CA LEU A 90 -1.16 1.23 -10.35
C LEU A 90 -0.37 2.54 -10.22
N ALA A 91 0.37 2.72 -9.12
CA ALA A 91 1.19 3.91 -8.87
C ALA A 91 2.25 4.10 -9.94
N LYS A 92 2.96 3.03 -10.30
CA LYS A 92 4.00 3.03 -11.33
C LYS A 92 3.42 3.41 -12.69
N THR A 93 2.28 2.82 -13.06
CA THR A 93 1.58 3.13 -14.31
C THR A 93 1.16 4.60 -14.35
N LEU A 94 0.52 5.11 -13.28
CA LEU A 94 0.09 6.50 -13.21
C LEU A 94 1.26 7.48 -13.21
N GLN A 95 2.37 7.16 -12.55
CA GLN A 95 3.60 7.95 -12.59
C GLN A 95 4.14 8.04 -14.02
N GLN A 96 4.18 6.92 -14.76
CA GLN A 96 4.61 6.89 -16.16
C GLN A 96 3.68 7.69 -17.09
N GLN A 97 2.39 7.74 -16.77
CA GLN A 97 1.41 8.54 -17.51
C GLN A 97 1.44 10.03 -17.14
N GLY A 98 2.27 10.44 -16.18
CA GLY A 98 2.43 11.85 -15.80
C GLY A 98 1.31 12.36 -14.89
N ALA A 99 0.73 11.51 -14.05
CA ALA A 99 -0.09 11.96 -12.94
C ALA A 99 0.72 12.90 -12.03
N SER A 100 0.10 13.95 -11.52
CA SER A 100 0.80 14.98 -10.75
C SER A 100 1.05 14.55 -9.30
N TYR A 101 0.10 13.80 -8.72
CA TYR A 101 0.12 13.32 -7.35
C TYR A 101 -0.53 11.96 -7.25
N ILE A 102 -0.07 11.18 -6.28
CA ILE A 102 -0.83 10.07 -5.69
C ILE A 102 -1.33 10.53 -4.33
N ALA A 103 -2.57 10.19 -4.00
CA ALA A 103 -3.11 10.35 -2.66
C ALA A 103 -3.36 8.97 -2.05
N VAL A 104 -2.93 8.80 -0.80
CA VAL A 104 -3.16 7.60 0.03
C VAL A 104 -3.93 7.98 1.28
N ALA A 105 -4.60 7.03 1.92
CA ALA A 105 -5.36 7.32 3.13
C ALA A 105 -4.46 7.38 4.36
N ALA A 106 -3.47 6.49 4.45
CA ALA A 106 -2.63 6.30 5.61
C ALA A 106 -1.14 6.50 5.30
N HIS A 107 -0.37 6.82 6.33
CA HIS A 107 1.06 7.08 6.25
C HIS A 107 1.86 5.86 5.76
N ASP A 108 1.55 4.67 6.26
CA ASP A 108 2.20 3.41 5.91
C ASP A 108 2.01 3.02 4.43
N GLU A 109 0.86 3.33 3.84
CA GLU A 109 0.64 3.15 2.40
C GLU A 109 1.63 4.00 1.58
N GLY A 110 1.85 5.26 2.01
CA GLY A 110 2.83 6.15 1.37
C GLY A 110 4.26 5.67 1.51
N VAL A 111 4.65 5.18 2.70
CA VAL A 111 5.96 4.57 2.95
C VAL A 111 6.19 3.39 2.03
N ALA A 112 5.24 2.45 1.96
CA ALA A 112 5.34 1.27 1.09
C ALA A 112 5.54 1.64 -0.39
N LEU A 113 4.83 2.66 -0.88
CA LEU A 113 5.03 3.15 -2.25
C LEU A 113 6.43 3.75 -2.46
N ARG A 114 6.97 4.48 -1.48
CA ARG A 114 8.34 5.02 -1.56
C ARG A 114 9.39 3.91 -1.56
N GLU A 115 9.25 2.91 -0.69
CA GLU A 115 10.13 1.74 -0.63
C GLU A 115 10.09 0.93 -1.94
N ALA A 116 8.93 0.87 -2.58
CA ALA A 116 8.76 0.28 -3.91
C ALA A 116 9.34 1.14 -5.06
N GLY A 117 9.84 2.36 -4.79
CA GLY A 117 10.52 3.20 -5.78
C GLY A 117 9.62 4.23 -6.48
N ILE A 118 8.44 4.53 -5.96
CA ILE A 118 7.61 5.63 -6.47
C ILE A 118 8.21 6.97 -6.04
N THR A 119 8.48 7.84 -7.00
CA THR A 119 9.16 9.14 -6.80
C THR A 119 8.25 10.36 -6.90
N MET A 120 7.09 10.23 -7.56
CA MET A 120 6.14 11.32 -7.67
C MET A 120 5.61 11.77 -6.30
N PRO A 121 5.09 13.02 -6.15
CA PRO A 121 4.53 13.49 -4.88
C PRO A 121 3.42 12.58 -4.36
N ILE A 122 3.43 12.33 -3.03
CA ILE A 122 2.42 11.50 -2.35
C ILE A 122 1.76 12.31 -1.24
N MET A 123 0.46 12.52 -1.36
CA MET A 123 -0.39 13.17 -0.37
C MET A 123 -0.96 12.11 0.57
N VAL A 124 -0.95 12.38 1.87
CA VAL A 124 -1.56 11.51 2.90
C VAL A 124 -2.80 12.20 3.48
N LEU A 125 -3.99 11.62 3.24
CA LEU A 125 -5.26 12.27 3.56
C LEU A 125 -5.68 12.18 5.03
N ASN A 126 -5.26 11.14 5.74
CA ASN A 126 -5.57 10.93 7.16
C ASN A 126 -4.29 10.57 7.92
N PRO A 127 -3.37 11.52 8.03
CA PRO A 127 -2.12 11.24 8.69
C PRO A 127 -2.34 11.19 10.21
N LYS A 128 -2.73 10.03 10.76
CA LYS A 128 -2.40 9.73 12.16
C LYS A 128 -0.89 9.50 12.18
N VAL A 129 -0.13 10.60 12.25
CA VAL A 129 1.32 10.50 12.19
C VAL A 129 1.84 10.02 13.55
N VAL A 130 2.15 8.74 13.61
CA VAL A 130 2.82 8.13 14.77
C VAL A 130 4.33 8.33 14.67
N ASN A 131 4.87 8.50 13.46
CA ASN A 131 6.29 8.63 13.19
C ASN A 131 6.58 9.78 12.22
N TYR A 132 6.79 10.98 12.77
CA TYR A 132 7.12 12.18 11.99
C TYR A 132 8.46 12.07 11.26
N LYS A 133 9.44 11.33 11.83
CA LYS A 133 10.70 11.11 11.13
C LYS A 133 10.49 10.41 9.80
N ALA A 134 9.70 9.35 9.77
CA ALA A 134 9.37 8.65 8.54
C ALA A 134 8.57 9.54 7.57
N LEU A 135 7.64 10.37 8.06
CA LEU A 135 6.94 11.34 7.21
C LEU A 135 7.92 12.20 6.43
N PHE A 136 8.95 12.73 7.11
CA PHE A 136 9.96 13.62 6.50
C PHE A 136 10.95 12.86 5.61
N ASP A 137 11.48 11.72 6.09
CA ASP A 137 12.46 10.91 5.36
C ASP A 137 11.90 10.41 4.02
N TYR A 138 10.65 9.97 4.01
CA TYR A 138 9.96 9.50 2.80
C TYR A 138 9.27 10.61 2.01
N ARG A 139 9.38 11.87 2.44
CA ARG A 139 8.79 13.03 1.76
C ARG A 139 7.30 12.84 1.44
N LEU A 140 6.53 12.47 2.46
CA LEU A 140 5.09 12.32 2.34
C LEU A 140 4.40 13.63 2.74
N GLU A 141 3.51 14.13 1.92
CA GLU A 141 2.86 15.43 2.09
C GLU A 141 1.53 15.26 2.85
N PRO A 142 1.45 15.63 4.14
CA PRO A 142 0.26 15.41 4.94
C PRO A 142 -0.84 16.42 4.64
N GLU A 143 -2.10 15.97 4.64
CA GLU A 143 -3.27 16.81 4.78
C GLU A 143 -3.37 17.34 6.21
N VAL A 144 -3.51 18.64 6.40
CA VAL A 144 -3.61 19.31 7.69
C VAL A 144 -5.00 19.90 7.84
N PHE A 145 -5.76 19.42 8.82
CA PHE A 145 -7.16 19.81 9.06
C PHE A 145 -7.40 20.51 10.40
N SER A 146 -6.35 20.70 11.22
CA SER A 146 -6.44 21.41 12.50
C SER A 146 -5.16 22.17 12.82
N PHE A 147 -5.28 23.22 13.67
CA PHE A 147 -4.14 23.95 14.17
C PHE A 147 -3.26 23.10 15.09
N ASP A 148 -3.85 22.17 15.86
CA ASP A 148 -3.09 21.29 16.73
C ASP A 148 -2.16 20.41 15.92
N MET A 149 -2.65 19.82 14.85
CA MET A 149 -1.85 19.03 13.92
C MET A 149 -0.77 19.86 13.25
N LEU A 150 -1.10 21.10 12.80
CA LEU A 150 -0.11 22.01 12.24
C LEU A 150 1.01 22.31 13.22
N ASN A 151 0.66 22.66 14.46
CA ASN A 151 1.62 22.95 15.50
C ASN A 151 2.52 21.75 15.83
N GLU A 152 1.97 20.55 15.80
CA GLU A 152 2.71 19.33 16.00
C GLU A 152 3.72 19.08 14.87
N ILE A 153 3.29 19.19 13.60
CA ILE A 153 4.17 19.08 12.43
C ILE A 153 5.30 20.11 12.51
N VAL A 154 4.99 21.36 12.84
CA VAL A 154 5.99 22.44 12.98
C VAL A 154 7.00 22.14 14.09
N ARG A 155 6.53 21.65 15.24
CA ARG A 155 7.39 21.25 16.35
C ARG A 155 8.36 20.15 15.94
N GLU A 156 7.86 19.09 15.32
CA GLU A 156 8.68 17.95 14.90
C GLU A 156 9.60 18.33 13.72
N ALA A 157 9.15 19.14 12.77
CA ALA A 157 10.00 19.65 11.69
C ALA A 157 11.20 20.44 12.25
N LYS A 158 10.99 21.31 13.24
CA LYS A 158 12.08 22.04 13.93
C LYS A 158 13.05 21.08 14.61
N LYS A 159 12.56 20.04 15.28
CA LYS A 159 13.37 19.03 15.98
C LYS A 159 14.26 18.26 15.01
N PHE A 160 13.77 17.94 13.82
CA PHE A 160 14.52 17.23 12.78
C PHE A 160 15.28 18.16 11.82
N GLY A 161 15.23 19.49 12.02
CA GLY A 161 15.91 20.47 11.17
C GLY A 161 15.29 20.59 9.76
N VAL A 162 14.04 20.15 9.58
CA VAL A 162 13.32 20.22 8.31
C VAL A 162 12.78 21.63 8.11
N LYS A 163 12.95 22.17 6.89
CA LYS A 163 12.46 23.50 6.49
C LYS A 163 11.64 23.38 5.22
N ASP A 164 10.71 24.31 5.03
CA ASP A 164 9.91 24.46 3.81
C ASP A 164 9.22 23.16 3.38
N TYR A 165 8.67 22.43 4.38
CA TYR A 165 8.02 21.15 4.15
C TYR A 165 6.61 21.34 3.57
N PRO A 166 6.28 20.66 2.44
CA PRO A 166 4.97 20.79 1.82
C PRO A 166 3.87 20.14 2.65
N ILE A 167 2.77 20.85 2.80
CA ILE A 167 1.54 20.37 3.44
C ILE A 167 0.34 20.73 2.59
N HIS A 168 -0.76 20.02 2.77
CA HIS A 168 -2.05 20.32 2.14
C HIS A 168 -3.05 20.75 3.20
N VAL A 169 -3.61 21.94 3.09
CA VAL A 169 -4.62 22.43 4.05
C VAL A 169 -5.99 21.91 3.64
N LYS A 170 -6.61 21.15 4.55
CA LYS A 170 -7.97 20.66 4.35
C LYS A 170 -8.99 21.60 4.98
N ILE A 171 -9.91 22.06 4.16
CA ILE A 171 -11.08 22.84 4.58
C ILE A 171 -12.31 21.99 4.33
N ASP A 172 -13.00 21.59 5.39
CA ASP A 172 -14.23 20.84 5.26
C ASP A 172 -15.38 21.78 4.88
N THR A 173 -15.93 21.58 3.69
CA THR A 173 -17.04 22.37 3.17
C THR A 173 -18.35 21.58 3.09
N GLY A 174 -18.43 20.41 3.77
CA GLY A 174 -19.65 19.62 3.88
C GLY A 174 -19.53 18.14 3.54
N MET A 175 -18.35 17.64 3.26
CA MET A 175 -18.15 16.20 3.00
C MET A 175 -17.99 15.38 4.29
N HIS A 176 -17.45 16.02 5.36
CA HIS A 176 -17.19 15.51 6.71
C HIS A 176 -16.31 14.28 6.80
#